data_b3ce30f35c94f38423e4059674a59be9
#
_entry.id   b3ce30f35c94f38423e4059674a59be9
#
_cell.length_a   1.000
_cell.length_b   1.000
_cell.length_c   1.000
_cell.angle_alpha   90.00
_cell.angle_beta   90.00
_cell.angle_gamma   90.00
#
_symmetry.space_group_name_H-M   'P 1'
#
loop_
_entity.id
_entity.type
_entity.pdbx_description
1 polymer ?
#
loop_
_entity_poly.entity_id
_entity_poly.type
_entity_poly.pdbx_seq_one_letter_code
_entity_poly.pdbx_strand_id
1 'polypeptide(L)'
;IKDFSAYKITTAIETQDLALVFGEGVTDEKYVDFKVSWVKQATLEIVKKDRKSNKAIAGAVYGVYSDKDGKNLITKMPATDDNGASSVTITKTQDTVYLKEISVPNGYLLDTKAYDVNLVIGGTVKQTVTDAEQMASLTVYKLGEVLTGAKVTDDGVSFVYTEQKQKGAVY
;
A
#
# COMPACT_ATOMS: atom_id res chain seq x y z
N ILE A 1 29.97 -24.16 10.73
CA ILE A 1 29.09 -23.38 11.62
C ILE A 1 27.96 -22.88 10.75
N LYS A 2 26.69 -23.25 11.11
CA LYS A 2 25.55 -22.69 10.38
C LYS A 2 25.36 -21.24 10.82
N ASP A 3 25.16 -20.35 9.84
CA ASP A 3 24.80 -18.96 10.11
C ASP A 3 23.35 -18.87 10.57
N PHE A 4 23.13 -18.40 11.79
CA PHE A 4 21.82 -18.21 12.40
C PHE A 4 21.37 -16.75 12.47
N SER A 5 22.09 -15.82 11.83
CA SER A 5 21.79 -14.38 11.82
C SER A 5 20.39 -14.06 11.27
N ALA A 6 19.89 -14.93 10.37
CA ALA A 6 18.53 -14.82 9.80
C ALA A 6 17.39 -15.25 10.72
N TYR A 7 17.69 -15.69 11.95
CA TYR A 7 16.71 -16.23 12.88
C TYR A 7 16.63 -15.36 14.14
N LYS A 8 15.43 -15.17 14.63
CA LYS A 8 15.18 -14.51 15.91
C LYS A 8 14.84 -15.56 16.97
N ILE A 9 15.46 -15.46 18.14
CA ILE A 9 15.07 -16.27 19.30
C ILE A 9 13.72 -15.75 19.79
N THR A 10 12.69 -16.61 19.77
CA THR A 10 11.31 -16.25 20.17
C THR A 10 11.01 -16.55 21.62
N THR A 11 11.85 -17.36 22.28
CA THR A 11 11.67 -17.67 23.69
C THR A 11 12.50 -16.67 24.48
N ALA A 12 11.82 -15.73 25.14
CA ALA A 12 12.44 -14.99 26.25
C ALA A 12 12.69 -16.03 27.36
N ILE A 13 13.94 -16.42 27.56
CA ILE A 13 14.33 -17.11 28.77
C ILE A 13 14.25 -16.02 29.84
N GLU A 14 13.25 -16.08 30.72
CA GLU A 14 13.25 -15.27 31.92
C GLU A 14 14.49 -15.66 32.71
N THR A 15 15.44 -14.74 32.79
CA THR A 15 16.80 -14.96 33.30
C THR A 15 16.85 -15.16 34.82
N GLN A 16 15.72 -15.20 35.51
CA GLN A 16 15.69 -15.31 36.98
C GLN A 16 15.98 -16.71 37.51
N ASP A 17 15.83 -17.78 36.71
CA ASP A 17 15.94 -19.17 37.23
C ASP A 17 17.08 -19.98 36.59
N LEU A 18 17.93 -19.40 35.77
CA LEU A 18 19.08 -20.05 35.17
C LEU A 18 20.41 -19.61 35.80
N ALA A 19 20.51 -19.68 37.10
CA ALA A 19 21.81 -19.81 37.74
C ALA A 19 22.26 -21.27 37.57
N LEU A 20 22.87 -21.62 36.45
CA LEU A 20 23.69 -22.80 36.31
C LEU A 20 24.90 -22.63 37.20
N VAL A 21 24.74 -22.97 38.50
CA VAL A 21 25.85 -23.02 39.43
C VAL A 21 26.56 -24.34 39.20
N PHE A 22 27.59 -24.32 38.36
CA PHE A 22 28.59 -25.39 38.36
C PHE A 22 29.45 -25.23 39.61
N GLY A 23 29.01 -25.82 40.71
CA GLY A 23 29.77 -25.88 41.96
C GLY A 23 30.45 -27.26 42.06
N GLU A 24 31.67 -27.28 42.62
CA GLU A 24 32.32 -28.53 43.06
C GLU A 24 31.36 -29.29 44.01
N GLY A 25 30.98 -30.52 43.67
CA GLY A 25 30.19 -31.41 44.49
C GLY A 25 28.75 -31.70 44.01
N VAL A 26 28.36 -31.29 42.81
CA VAL A 26 27.08 -31.71 42.21
C VAL A 26 27.23 -33.14 41.69
N THR A 27 26.79 -34.13 42.45
CA THR A 27 26.85 -35.56 42.09
C THR A 27 25.68 -36.05 41.24
N ASP A 28 24.66 -35.22 41.02
CA ASP A 28 23.51 -35.58 40.19
C ASP A 28 23.59 -34.75 38.87
N GLU A 29 23.76 -35.46 37.77
CA GLU A 29 23.63 -34.89 36.43
C GLU A 29 22.16 -34.49 36.21
N LYS A 30 21.83 -33.22 36.45
CA LYS A 30 20.56 -32.63 36.05
C LYS A 30 20.70 -32.11 34.67
N TYR A 31 20.09 -32.80 33.71
CA TYR A 31 19.96 -32.29 32.34
C TYR A 31 18.85 -31.26 32.29
N VAL A 32 19.18 -30.07 31.81
CA VAL A 32 18.20 -29.05 31.51
C VAL A 32 17.99 -29.04 30.00
N ASP A 33 16.84 -29.50 29.56
CA ASP A 33 16.47 -29.46 28.16
C ASP A 33 16.04 -28.06 27.75
N PHE A 34 16.87 -27.40 26.95
CA PHE A 34 16.53 -26.11 26.33
C PHE A 34 15.84 -26.34 25.00
N LYS A 35 14.56 -25.98 24.91
CA LYS A 35 13.87 -25.92 23.63
C LYS A 35 14.06 -24.56 23.00
N VAL A 36 14.95 -24.46 22.02
CA VAL A 36 15.15 -23.24 21.24
C VAL A 36 14.25 -23.28 20.01
N SER A 37 13.30 -22.35 19.93
CA SER A 37 12.48 -22.16 18.74
C SER A 37 13.02 -21.00 17.91
N TRP A 38 13.32 -21.27 16.66
CA TRP A 38 13.83 -20.28 15.72
C TRP A 38 12.69 -19.79 14.84
N VAL A 39 12.53 -18.47 14.75
CA VAL A 39 11.57 -17.85 13.85
C VAL A 39 12.29 -17.33 12.62
N LYS A 40 11.90 -17.85 11.47
CA LYS A 40 12.39 -17.36 10.19
C LYS A 40 11.80 -16.00 9.90
N GLN A 41 12.63 -15.00 9.65
CA GLN A 41 12.21 -13.65 9.29
C GLN A 41 12.59 -13.31 7.84
N ALA A 42 11.80 -12.46 7.22
CA ALA A 42 12.08 -11.86 5.92
C ALA A 42 11.64 -10.40 5.94
N THR A 43 12.37 -9.54 5.24
CA THR A 43 12.00 -8.12 5.08
C THR A 43 11.40 -7.90 3.70
N LEU A 44 10.26 -7.23 3.67
CA LEU A 44 9.62 -6.75 2.45
C LEU A 44 9.77 -5.23 2.40
N GLU A 45 10.32 -4.74 1.31
CA GLU A 45 10.45 -3.32 0.99
C GLU A 45 9.63 -3.00 -0.26
N ILE A 46 8.90 -1.89 -0.25
CA ILE A 46 8.22 -1.36 -1.43
C ILE A 46 8.79 -0.01 -1.81
N VAL A 47 8.69 0.31 -3.11
CA VAL A 47 8.89 1.66 -3.63
C VAL A 47 7.67 2.01 -4.48
N LYS A 48 6.92 3.01 -4.02
CA LYS A 48 5.70 3.52 -4.66
C LYS A 48 6.01 4.68 -5.57
N LYS A 49 5.54 4.60 -6.81
CA LYS A 49 5.78 5.63 -7.83
C LYS A 49 4.53 5.96 -8.64
N ASP A 50 4.48 7.18 -9.11
CA ASP A 50 3.53 7.60 -10.13
C ASP A 50 3.84 6.89 -11.47
N ARG A 51 2.80 6.33 -12.08
CA ARG A 51 2.94 5.50 -13.30
C ARG A 51 3.47 6.28 -14.49
N LYS A 52 3.14 7.56 -14.60
CA LYS A 52 3.46 8.41 -15.75
C LYS A 52 4.75 9.19 -15.55
N SER A 53 4.88 9.85 -14.42
CA SER A 53 6.03 10.73 -14.12
C SER A 53 7.20 9.99 -13.46
N ASN A 54 6.98 8.77 -12.97
CA ASN A 54 7.94 7.97 -12.20
C ASN A 54 8.40 8.64 -10.88
N LYS A 55 7.70 9.68 -10.43
CA LYS A 55 7.95 10.35 -9.15
C LYS A 55 7.51 9.47 -7.98
N ALA A 56 8.18 9.61 -6.86
CA ALA A 56 7.80 8.94 -5.61
C ALA A 56 6.42 9.40 -5.13
N ILE A 57 5.65 8.48 -4.54
CA ILE A 57 4.34 8.77 -3.93
C ILE A 57 4.44 8.44 -2.44
N ALA A 58 4.31 9.46 -1.60
CA ALA A 58 4.23 9.35 -0.15
C ALA A 58 2.79 9.09 0.32
N GLY A 59 2.63 8.44 1.48
CA GLY A 59 1.33 8.27 2.15
C GLY A 59 0.50 7.07 1.69
N ALA A 60 0.97 6.25 0.76
CA ALA A 60 0.32 5.00 0.39
C ALA A 60 0.54 3.92 1.46
N VAL A 61 -0.50 3.15 1.78
CA VAL A 61 -0.44 2.06 2.76
C VAL A 61 -0.73 0.73 2.10
N TYR A 62 0.11 -0.25 2.37
CA TYR A 62 -0.02 -1.61 1.87
C TYR A 62 -0.28 -2.62 2.99
N GLY A 63 -1.03 -3.67 2.68
CA GLY A 63 -1.19 -4.85 3.52
C GLY A 63 -0.44 -6.03 2.93
N VAL A 64 0.16 -6.81 3.82
CA VAL A 64 0.75 -8.11 3.49
C VAL A 64 -0.22 -9.19 3.92
N TYR A 65 -0.62 -10.04 2.98
CA TYR A 65 -1.64 -11.07 3.18
C TYR A 65 -1.08 -12.46 2.94
N SER A 66 -1.66 -13.47 3.62
CA SER A 66 -1.32 -14.87 3.37
C SER A 66 -2.03 -15.46 2.15
N ASP A 67 -3.06 -14.78 1.64
CA ASP A 67 -3.86 -15.20 0.49
C ASP A 67 -4.01 -14.08 -0.54
N LYS A 68 -4.19 -14.48 -1.80
CA LYS A 68 -4.30 -13.56 -2.95
C LYS A 68 -5.57 -12.71 -2.93
N ASP A 69 -6.64 -13.20 -2.32
CA ASP A 69 -7.90 -12.48 -2.22
C ASP A 69 -7.82 -11.32 -1.22
N GLY A 70 -6.81 -11.34 -0.32
CA GLY A 70 -6.62 -10.31 0.71
C GLY A 70 -7.58 -10.45 1.88
N LYS A 71 -7.98 -11.67 2.22
CA LYS A 71 -8.87 -11.96 3.35
C LYS A 71 -8.11 -12.09 4.67
N ASN A 72 -6.89 -12.66 4.61
CA ASN A 72 -6.08 -12.95 5.79
C ASN A 72 -4.88 -12.01 5.86
N LEU A 73 -5.05 -10.89 6.54
CA LEU A 73 -4.00 -9.91 6.76
C LEU A 73 -2.94 -10.45 7.73
N ILE A 74 -1.69 -10.50 7.31
CA ILE A 74 -0.54 -10.79 8.17
C ILE A 74 -0.14 -9.52 8.93
N THR A 75 0.08 -8.42 8.21
CA THR A 75 0.44 -7.12 8.78
C THR A 75 0.16 -5.98 7.80
N LYS A 76 0.07 -4.76 8.34
CA LYS A 76 0.09 -3.52 7.55
C LYS A 76 1.50 -2.97 7.52
N MET A 77 1.93 -2.49 6.36
CA MET A 77 3.17 -1.72 6.23
C MET A 77 2.94 -0.28 6.71
N PRO A 78 3.97 0.40 7.21
CA PRO A 78 3.94 1.85 7.39
C PRO A 78 3.54 2.56 6.09
N ALA A 79 3.00 3.77 6.18
CA ALA A 79 2.77 4.60 5.00
C ALA A 79 4.10 4.87 4.28
N THR A 80 4.08 4.94 2.96
CA THR A 80 5.28 5.30 2.18
C THR A 80 5.77 6.69 2.54
N ASP A 81 7.08 6.84 2.65
CA ASP A 81 7.77 8.11 2.92
C ASP A 81 7.88 9.00 1.67
N ASP A 82 8.58 10.15 1.78
CA ASP A 82 8.77 11.10 0.68
C ASP A 82 9.57 10.52 -0.50
N ASN A 83 10.28 9.41 -0.30
CA ASN A 83 10.95 8.65 -1.36
C ASN A 83 10.06 7.54 -1.95
N GLY A 84 8.80 7.46 -1.49
CA GLY A 84 7.87 6.40 -1.84
C GLY A 84 8.21 5.06 -1.19
N ALA A 85 9.11 5.02 -0.23
CA ALA A 85 9.60 3.79 0.39
C ALA A 85 8.79 3.41 1.63
N SER A 86 8.55 2.11 1.81
CA SER A 86 8.05 1.52 3.05
C SER A 86 8.61 0.13 3.23
N SER A 87 8.79 -0.30 4.47
CA SER A 87 9.42 -1.58 4.78
C SER A 87 8.78 -2.22 6.01
N VAL A 88 8.72 -3.56 6.01
CA VAL A 88 8.27 -4.35 7.16
C VAL A 88 9.02 -5.67 7.22
N THR A 89 9.40 -6.07 8.44
CA THR A 89 9.96 -7.41 8.70
C THR A 89 8.84 -8.30 9.23
N ILE A 90 8.67 -9.46 8.61
CA ILE A 90 7.61 -10.41 8.93
C ILE A 90 8.19 -11.78 9.25
N THR A 91 7.44 -12.55 10.04
CA THR A 91 7.71 -13.97 10.25
C THR A 91 7.34 -14.75 8.99
N LYS A 92 8.30 -15.48 8.43
CA LYS A 92 8.06 -16.31 7.26
C LYS A 92 7.37 -17.62 7.67
N THR A 93 6.06 -17.68 7.54
CA THR A 93 5.24 -18.88 7.74
C THR A 93 4.96 -19.63 6.45
N GLN A 94 5.10 -18.96 5.30
CA GLN A 94 4.91 -19.47 3.95
C GLN A 94 5.94 -18.86 2.98
N ASP A 95 6.10 -19.43 1.79
CA ASP A 95 7.09 -18.95 0.82
C ASP A 95 6.63 -17.71 0.08
N THR A 96 5.36 -17.62 -0.27
CA THR A 96 4.77 -16.50 -1.02
C THR A 96 3.75 -15.78 -0.16
N VAL A 97 3.85 -14.46 -0.09
CA VAL A 97 2.83 -13.56 0.47
C VAL A 97 2.29 -12.65 -0.62
N TYR A 98 1.17 -12.00 -0.34
CA TYR A 98 0.48 -11.13 -1.30
C TYR A 98 0.43 -9.72 -0.77
N LEU A 99 0.95 -8.79 -1.57
CA LEU A 99 0.95 -7.37 -1.26
C LEU A 99 -0.22 -6.70 -1.96
N LYS A 100 -1.08 -5.98 -1.21
CA LYS A 100 -2.22 -5.22 -1.75
C LYS A 100 -2.26 -3.83 -1.15
N GLU A 101 -2.61 -2.86 -1.97
CA GLU A 101 -2.82 -1.50 -1.48
C GLU A 101 -4.10 -1.42 -0.65
N ILE A 102 -4.01 -0.76 0.52
CA ILE A 102 -5.13 -0.53 1.44
C ILE A 102 -5.64 0.89 1.29
N SER A 103 -4.73 1.85 1.16
CA SER A 103 -5.07 3.25 0.94
C SER A 103 -4.03 3.95 0.10
N VAL A 104 -4.49 4.93 -0.64
CA VAL A 104 -3.71 5.77 -1.56
C VAL A 104 -3.91 7.23 -1.17
N PRO A 105 -2.90 8.11 -1.34
CA PRO A 105 -3.07 9.53 -1.10
C PRO A 105 -4.01 10.18 -2.13
N ASN A 106 -4.56 11.36 -1.78
CA ASN A 106 -5.45 12.11 -2.65
C ASN A 106 -4.80 12.39 -4.00
N GLY A 107 -5.58 12.28 -5.07
CA GLY A 107 -5.13 12.50 -6.45
C GLY A 107 -4.70 11.24 -7.18
N TYR A 108 -4.70 10.09 -6.52
CA TYR A 108 -4.36 8.80 -7.13
C TYR A 108 -5.52 7.81 -7.07
N LEU A 109 -5.52 6.84 -7.97
CA LEU A 109 -6.47 5.73 -8.00
C LEU A 109 -5.88 4.55 -7.24
N LEU A 110 -6.69 3.94 -6.35
CA LEU A 110 -6.32 2.75 -5.62
C LEU A 110 -5.96 1.60 -6.58
N ASP A 111 -4.77 1.00 -6.40
CA ASP A 111 -4.39 -0.20 -7.14
C ASP A 111 -5.01 -1.44 -6.49
N THR A 112 -5.96 -2.05 -7.16
CA THR A 112 -6.66 -3.26 -6.69
C THR A 112 -5.88 -4.55 -6.92
N LYS A 113 -4.70 -4.47 -7.57
CA LYS A 113 -3.87 -5.63 -7.89
C LYS A 113 -3.26 -6.25 -6.64
N ALA A 114 -3.22 -7.58 -6.60
CA ALA A 114 -2.40 -8.33 -5.66
C ALA A 114 -1.05 -8.67 -6.31
N TYR A 115 0.04 -8.36 -5.61
CA TYR A 115 1.40 -8.67 -6.05
C TYR A 115 1.90 -9.88 -5.28
N ASP A 116 2.33 -10.91 -5.99
CA ASP A 116 2.92 -12.12 -5.43
C ASP A 116 4.37 -11.81 -5.02
N VAL A 117 4.73 -12.03 -3.76
CA VAL A 117 6.07 -11.75 -3.22
C VAL A 117 6.65 -13.02 -2.61
N ASN A 118 7.72 -13.52 -3.18
CA ASN A 118 8.46 -14.67 -2.67
C ASN A 118 9.46 -14.22 -1.59
N LEU A 119 9.24 -14.68 -0.36
CA LEU A 119 10.06 -14.28 0.79
C LEU A 119 11.37 -15.06 0.85
N VAL A 120 12.45 -14.34 1.15
CA VAL A 120 13.78 -14.92 1.37
C VAL A 120 14.13 -14.80 2.85
N ILE A 121 14.43 -15.93 3.51
CA ILE A 121 14.81 -15.95 4.93
C ILE A 121 16.08 -15.13 5.13
N GLY A 122 16.04 -14.18 6.07
CA GLY A 122 17.15 -13.27 6.39
C GLY A 122 17.45 -12.25 5.30
N GLY A 123 16.70 -12.28 4.20
CA GLY A 123 16.86 -11.36 3.07
C GLY A 123 15.80 -10.27 3.02
N THR A 124 16.03 -9.29 2.15
CA THR A 124 15.08 -8.25 1.78
C THR A 124 14.59 -8.47 0.36
N VAL A 125 13.26 -8.50 0.20
CA VAL A 125 12.61 -8.53 -1.11
C VAL A 125 12.06 -7.13 -1.40
N LYS A 126 12.42 -6.58 -2.55
CA LYS A 126 12.00 -5.24 -2.97
C LYS A 126 10.98 -5.32 -4.09
N GLN A 127 9.84 -4.65 -3.92
CA GLN A 127 8.76 -4.58 -4.88
C GLN A 127 8.50 -3.13 -5.29
N THR A 128 8.58 -2.84 -6.59
CA THR A 128 8.12 -1.55 -7.12
C THR A 128 6.64 -1.63 -7.47
N VAL A 129 5.87 -0.65 -7.02
CA VAL A 129 4.42 -0.53 -7.25
C VAL A 129 4.10 0.86 -7.79
N THR A 130 3.07 0.96 -8.63
CA THR A 130 2.75 2.24 -9.30
C THR A 130 1.26 2.52 -9.30
N ASP A 131 0.89 3.80 -9.12
CA ASP A 131 -0.48 4.27 -9.29
C ASP A 131 -0.63 5.20 -10.49
N ALA A 132 -1.87 5.28 -10.97
CA ALA A 132 -2.29 6.28 -11.93
C ALA A 132 -2.92 7.47 -11.19
N GLU A 133 -2.64 8.68 -11.69
CA GLU A 133 -3.35 9.88 -11.24
C GLU A 133 -4.85 9.77 -11.50
N GLN A 134 -5.65 10.25 -10.58
CA GLN A 134 -7.08 10.41 -10.77
C GLN A 134 -7.31 11.65 -11.66
N MET A 135 -7.88 11.40 -12.83
CA MET A 135 -8.18 12.45 -13.80
C MET A 135 -9.63 12.91 -13.65
N ALA A 136 -9.86 14.20 -13.70
CA ALA A 136 -11.18 14.79 -13.80
C ALA A 136 -11.26 15.65 -15.09
N SER A 137 -12.43 15.67 -15.72
CA SER A 137 -12.71 16.57 -16.83
C SER A 137 -13.86 17.48 -16.47
N LEU A 138 -13.72 18.76 -16.84
CA LEU A 138 -14.77 19.75 -16.76
C LEU A 138 -15.21 20.13 -18.16
N THR A 139 -16.49 19.96 -18.46
CA THR A 139 -17.09 20.44 -19.71
C THR A 139 -18.01 21.60 -19.38
N VAL A 140 -17.72 22.78 -19.96
CA VAL A 140 -18.53 23.99 -19.76
C VAL A 140 -19.25 24.30 -21.06
N TYR A 141 -20.57 24.49 -20.94
CA TYR A 141 -21.38 25.00 -22.06
C TYR A 141 -21.83 26.43 -21.76
N LYS A 142 -21.53 27.34 -22.64
CA LYS A 142 -22.14 28.67 -22.66
C LYS A 142 -23.42 28.60 -23.49
N LEU A 143 -24.53 28.91 -22.86
CA LEU A 143 -25.83 29.11 -23.54
C LEU A 143 -26.13 30.58 -23.58
N GLY A 144 -26.82 30.98 -24.63
CA GLY A 144 -27.32 32.32 -24.78
C GLY A 144 -28.55 32.36 -25.70
N GLU A 145 -29.42 33.31 -25.47
CA GLU A 145 -30.58 33.54 -26.31
C GLU A 145 -30.18 34.13 -27.62
N VAL A 146 -30.62 33.52 -28.71
CA VAL A 146 -30.40 33.99 -30.08
C VAL A 146 -31.76 34.31 -30.69
N LEU A 147 -31.90 35.48 -31.30
CA LEU A 147 -33.09 35.86 -32.05
C LEU A 147 -33.23 34.90 -33.23
N THR A 148 -34.30 34.13 -33.26
CA THR A 148 -34.57 33.16 -34.29
C THR A 148 -35.73 33.52 -35.19
N GLY A 149 -36.49 34.54 -34.84
CA GLY A 149 -37.59 35.02 -35.66
C GLY A 149 -38.29 36.24 -35.10
N ALA A 150 -39.16 36.83 -35.90
CA ALA A 150 -40.09 37.85 -35.50
C ALA A 150 -41.47 37.55 -36.07
N LYS A 151 -42.52 37.77 -35.25
CA LYS A 151 -43.90 37.66 -35.70
C LYS A 151 -44.53 39.06 -35.67
N VAL A 152 -45.18 39.44 -36.77
CA VAL A 152 -45.99 40.66 -36.84
C VAL A 152 -47.38 40.28 -36.36
N THR A 153 -47.91 41.00 -35.40
CA THR A 153 -49.25 40.86 -34.85
C THR A 153 -49.98 42.20 -34.97
N ASP A 154 -51.27 42.21 -34.78
CA ASP A 154 -52.08 43.44 -34.86
C ASP A 154 -51.66 44.50 -33.79
N ASP A 155 -51.00 44.02 -32.70
CA ASP A 155 -50.48 44.84 -31.59
C ASP A 155 -49.00 45.22 -31.72
N GLY A 156 -48.31 44.81 -32.82
CA GLY A 156 -46.91 45.12 -33.04
C GLY A 156 -46.07 43.91 -33.45
N VAL A 157 -44.75 43.99 -33.21
CA VAL A 157 -43.79 42.93 -33.54
C VAL A 157 -43.33 42.20 -32.28
N SER A 158 -43.52 40.91 -32.27
CA SER A 158 -43.02 40.01 -31.23
C SER A 158 -41.74 39.28 -31.71
N PHE A 159 -40.69 39.29 -30.91
CA PHE A 159 -39.43 38.64 -31.20
C PHE A 159 -39.36 37.26 -30.53
N VAL A 160 -38.89 36.27 -31.27
CA VAL A 160 -38.72 34.88 -30.79
C VAL A 160 -37.24 34.62 -30.57
N TYR A 161 -36.89 34.25 -29.36
CA TYR A 161 -35.54 33.84 -28.96
C TYR A 161 -35.49 32.37 -28.63
N THR A 162 -34.36 31.73 -28.92
CA THR A 162 -34.09 30.37 -28.51
C THR A 162 -32.71 30.23 -27.88
N GLU A 163 -32.58 29.40 -26.86
CA GLU A 163 -31.28 29.10 -26.28
C GLU A 163 -30.41 28.31 -27.28
N GLN A 164 -29.21 28.75 -27.50
CA GLN A 164 -28.22 28.08 -28.33
C GLN A 164 -26.83 28.13 -27.70
N LYS A 165 -26.02 27.09 -28.01
CA LYS A 165 -24.61 27.06 -27.58
C LYS A 165 -23.83 28.17 -28.22
N GLN A 166 -23.15 28.97 -27.41
CA GLN A 166 -22.33 30.09 -27.84
C GLN A 166 -20.85 29.65 -27.99
N LYS A 167 -20.26 30.01 -29.15
CA LYS A 167 -18.83 29.80 -29.41
C LYS A 167 -18.01 31.03 -28.96
N GLY A 168 -16.75 30.77 -28.58
CA GLY A 168 -15.79 31.85 -28.30
C GLY A 168 -15.86 32.45 -26.89
N ALA A 169 -16.63 31.86 -25.96
CA ALA A 169 -16.58 32.26 -24.58
C ALA A 169 -15.26 31.81 -23.95
N VAL A 170 -14.62 32.71 -23.21
CA VAL A 170 -13.39 32.48 -22.45
C VAL A 170 -13.74 32.52 -20.97
N TYR A 171 -13.22 31.57 -20.19
CA TYR A 171 -13.46 31.44 -18.75
C TYR A 171 -12.15 31.50 -17.99
#